data_71465c2e5bbab2f8f4b6735954b57a3b
#
_entry.id   71465c2e5bbab2f8f4b6735954b57a3b
#
_cell.length_a   1.000
_cell.length_b   1.000
_cell.length_c   1.000
_cell.angle_alpha   90.00
_cell.angle_beta   90.00
_cell.angle_gamma   90.00
#
_symmetry.space_group_name_H-M   'P 1'
#
loop_
_entity.id
_entity.type
_entity.pdbx_description
1 polymer ?
#
loop_
_entity_poly.entity_id
_entity_poly.type
_entity_poly.pdbx_seq_one_letter_code
_entity_poly.pdbx_strand_id
1 'polypeptide(L)'
;MGKILTYVGIALAVAAVLAGIIFSSNRTSSAVNKPPEAAILYNIDDYKKVDPALIGYTEVRQIKPAFRELYGMACDADDKIYVTGDEQLAIFDPAGDEISRIDLGHEAKCVTLSPDQLIYLGLNHTVAVLDRNGKALRSWVAESESAVITSVAAGERDVFVADAMNKVVLQYDPAGNLLRRIGEKDPESERPGFIIPSFYFDLAIDPDGFLWVVNPGLHTFENYTFEGKLRASWRKTAFDLEGFGGCCNPTHMAILPDGSFVTSEKGLVRVKIHDPTGQFRTVVAAPNQFAEGTVGLDLAVDSRGQILVLDPKTGMIRIFAKRSS
;
A
#
# COMPACT_ATOMS: atom_id res chain seq x y z
N MET A 1 42.34 -21.27 -63.25
CA MET A 1 41.13 -20.46 -63.57
C MET A 1 39.89 -20.87 -62.80
N GLY A 2 39.65 -22.12 -62.41
CA GLY A 2 38.45 -22.55 -61.76
C GLY A 2 38.24 -21.99 -60.32
N LYS A 3 39.31 -21.84 -59.52
CA LYS A 3 39.18 -21.34 -58.14
C LYS A 3 38.81 -19.84 -57.97
N ILE A 4 39.23 -19.02 -58.96
CA ILE A 4 38.94 -17.57 -58.97
C ILE A 4 37.47 -17.32 -59.30
N LEU A 5 36.87 -18.09 -60.23
CA LEU A 5 35.45 -17.98 -60.54
C LEU A 5 34.56 -18.38 -59.36
N THR A 6 34.97 -19.37 -58.54
CA THR A 6 34.23 -19.80 -57.38
C THR A 6 34.18 -18.70 -56.29
N TYR A 7 35.29 -18.02 -56.06
CA TYR A 7 35.35 -16.93 -55.07
C TYR A 7 34.56 -15.69 -55.48
N VAL A 8 34.56 -15.38 -56.77
CA VAL A 8 33.77 -14.26 -57.36
C VAL A 8 32.27 -14.57 -57.25
N GLY A 9 31.85 -15.81 -57.49
CA GLY A 9 30.44 -16.24 -57.28
C GLY A 9 29.97 -16.16 -55.85
N ILE A 10 30.80 -16.56 -54.90
CA ILE A 10 30.47 -16.47 -53.46
C ILE A 10 30.41 -15.00 -52.99
N ALA A 11 31.32 -14.13 -53.42
CA ALA A 11 31.31 -12.72 -53.07
C ALA A 11 30.07 -12.01 -53.62
N LEU A 12 29.62 -12.31 -54.84
CA LEU A 12 28.37 -11.77 -55.40
C LEU A 12 27.12 -12.27 -54.70
N ALA A 13 27.09 -13.54 -54.26
CA ALA A 13 26.00 -14.09 -53.48
C ALA A 13 25.88 -13.44 -52.09
N VAL A 14 27.01 -13.22 -51.40
CA VAL A 14 27.04 -12.52 -50.10
C VAL A 14 26.62 -11.06 -50.24
N ALA A 15 27.06 -10.37 -51.29
CA ALA A 15 26.64 -8.99 -51.55
C ALA A 15 25.12 -8.88 -51.83
N ALA A 16 24.55 -9.84 -52.57
CA ALA A 16 23.11 -9.88 -52.83
C ALA A 16 22.27 -10.14 -51.53
N VAL A 17 22.76 -11.02 -50.65
CA VAL A 17 22.11 -11.28 -49.34
C VAL A 17 22.20 -10.05 -48.44
N LEU A 18 23.34 -9.38 -48.37
CA LEU A 18 23.49 -8.15 -47.61
C LEU A 18 22.64 -7.01 -48.12
N ALA A 19 22.54 -6.85 -49.44
CA ALA A 19 21.67 -5.87 -50.10
C ALA A 19 20.18 -6.18 -49.81
N GLY A 20 19.78 -7.46 -49.80
CA GLY A 20 18.44 -7.91 -49.44
C GLY A 20 18.07 -7.62 -47.98
N ILE A 21 19.01 -7.80 -47.05
CA ILE A 21 18.83 -7.50 -45.65
C ILE A 21 18.70 -5.98 -45.42
N ILE A 22 19.56 -5.17 -46.06
CA ILE A 22 19.48 -3.71 -45.96
C ILE A 22 18.19 -3.17 -46.59
N PHE A 23 17.73 -3.74 -47.71
CA PHE A 23 16.48 -3.33 -48.37
C PHE A 23 15.24 -3.78 -47.56
N SER A 24 15.30 -4.92 -46.88
CA SER A 24 14.26 -5.39 -45.99
C SER A 24 14.19 -4.58 -44.68
N SER A 25 15.35 -4.21 -44.11
CA SER A 25 15.38 -3.37 -42.91
C SER A 25 14.93 -1.93 -43.15
N ASN A 26 15.15 -1.39 -44.35
CA ASN A 26 14.66 -0.07 -44.74
C ASN A 26 13.15 -0.03 -45.08
N ARG A 27 12.52 -1.17 -45.34
CA ARG A 27 11.06 -1.24 -45.54
C ARG A 27 10.28 -1.39 -44.26
N THR A 28 10.89 -1.81 -43.16
CA THR A 28 10.26 -1.93 -41.84
C THR A 28 10.34 -0.65 -41.01
N SER A 29 11.07 0.39 -41.42
CA SER A 29 11.20 1.65 -40.68
C SER A 29 10.27 2.78 -41.16
N SER A 30 9.23 2.51 -41.95
CA SER A 30 8.24 3.54 -42.34
C SER A 30 6.83 3.33 -41.77
N ALA A 31 6.64 2.40 -40.86
CA ALA A 31 5.48 2.38 -40.00
C ALA A 31 5.91 2.84 -38.59
N VAL A 32 6.37 4.09 -38.47
CA VAL A 32 6.20 4.81 -37.22
C VAL A 32 4.70 4.84 -37.01
N ASN A 33 4.18 3.93 -36.17
CA ASN A 33 2.85 4.06 -35.58
C ASN A 33 2.79 5.47 -35.02
N LYS A 34 2.13 6.40 -35.71
CA LYS A 34 1.58 7.57 -35.05
C LYS A 34 0.85 7.04 -33.82
N PRO A 35 1.16 7.52 -32.64
CA PRO A 35 0.33 7.17 -31.50
C PRO A 35 -1.11 7.46 -31.92
N PRO A 36 -2.09 6.63 -31.57
CA PRO A 36 -3.46 6.89 -31.90
C PRO A 36 -3.78 8.33 -31.47
N GLU A 37 -4.37 9.10 -32.36
CA GLU A 37 -4.64 10.54 -32.24
C GLU A 37 -5.62 10.89 -31.10
N ALA A 38 -5.93 9.92 -30.26
CA ALA A 38 -6.67 10.06 -29.01
C ALA A 38 -6.02 9.20 -27.92
N ALA A 39 -4.76 9.46 -27.56
CA ALA A 39 -4.40 9.30 -26.18
C ALA A 39 -5.27 10.32 -25.45
N ILE A 40 -6.33 9.86 -24.81
CA ILE A 40 -7.10 10.66 -23.85
C ILE A 40 -6.06 11.00 -22.77
N LEU A 41 -5.42 12.14 -22.90
CA LEU A 41 -4.60 12.74 -21.86
C LEU A 41 -5.59 13.11 -20.76
N TYR A 42 -5.81 12.19 -19.82
CA TYR A 42 -6.52 12.53 -18.60
C TYR A 42 -5.74 13.65 -17.93
N ASN A 43 -6.33 14.85 -17.92
CA ASN A 43 -5.79 15.94 -17.16
C ASN A 43 -6.05 15.64 -15.68
N ILE A 44 -5.04 15.12 -15.00
CA ILE A 44 -5.13 14.75 -13.58
C ILE A 44 -5.52 15.94 -12.70
N ASP A 45 -5.26 17.17 -13.16
CA ASP A 45 -5.56 18.40 -12.42
C ASP A 45 -7.07 18.64 -12.29
N ASP A 46 -7.88 18.11 -13.20
CA ASP A 46 -9.33 18.21 -13.11
C ASP A 46 -9.89 17.42 -11.92
N TYR A 47 -9.20 16.35 -11.53
CA TYR A 47 -9.58 15.50 -10.39
C TYR A 47 -8.99 15.97 -9.04
N LYS A 48 -8.13 16.99 -9.05
CA LYS A 48 -7.59 17.59 -7.82
C LYS A 48 -8.61 18.50 -7.12
N LYS A 49 -9.62 18.97 -7.86
CA LYS A 49 -10.67 19.85 -7.31
C LYS A 49 -11.75 19.01 -6.66
N VAL A 50 -11.97 19.23 -5.38
CA VAL A 50 -13.03 18.56 -4.60
C VAL A 50 -14.08 19.60 -4.22
N ASP A 51 -15.35 19.27 -4.46
CA ASP A 51 -16.46 20.09 -3.97
C ASP A 51 -16.41 20.16 -2.43
N PRO A 52 -16.33 21.37 -1.83
CA PRO A 52 -16.31 21.53 -0.37
C PRO A 52 -17.46 20.84 0.37
N ALA A 53 -18.61 20.66 -0.29
CA ALA A 53 -19.76 19.94 0.27
C ALA A 53 -19.49 18.44 0.47
N LEU A 54 -18.54 17.87 -0.26
CA LEU A 54 -18.14 16.46 -0.13
C LEU A 54 -17.09 16.24 0.94
N ILE A 55 -16.50 17.31 1.53
CA ILE A 55 -15.49 17.22 2.57
C ILE A 55 -16.18 17.17 3.93
N GLY A 56 -16.28 15.96 4.49
CA GLY A 56 -16.98 15.71 5.76
C GLY A 56 -16.13 15.83 7.01
N TYR A 57 -14.83 16.13 6.87
CA TYR A 57 -13.88 16.20 7.99
C TYR A 57 -13.13 17.53 8.02
N THR A 58 -12.62 17.89 9.19
CA THR A 58 -11.80 19.07 9.40
C THR A 58 -10.56 18.67 10.17
N GLU A 59 -9.39 19.17 9.74
CA GLU A 59 -8.16 19.01 10.48
C GLU A 59 -8.25 19.78 11.80
N VAL A 60 -8.12 19.09 12.92
CA VAL A 60 -8.29 19.65 14.26
C VAL A 60 -6.99 19.78 15.02
N ARG A 61 -5.96 19.01 14.63
CA ARG A 61 -4.66 19.01 15.31
C ARG A 61 -3.58 18.43 14.41
N GLN A 62 -2.35 18.88 14.68
CA GLN A 62 -1.13 18.29 14.12
C GLN A 62 -0.16 17.98 15.26
N ILE A 63 0.56 16.85 15.13
CA ILE A 63 1.65 16.46 16.02
C ILE A 63 2.89 16.34 15.15
N LYS A 64 4.01 16.87 15.60
CA LYS A 64 5.28 16.77 14.90
C LYS A 64 6.23 15.82 15.63
N PRO A 65 6.27 14.51 15.27
CA PRO A 65 7.26 13.60 15.79
C PRO A 65 8.68 14.08 15.44
N ALA A 66 9.62 13.89 16.37
CA ALA A 66 11.01 14.30 16.16
C ALA A 66 11.76 13.20 15.35
N PHE A 67 11.30 12.92 14.12
CA PHE A 67 11.90 11.99 13.17
C PHE A 67 12.30 12.72 11.89
N ARG A 68 13.34 12.22 11.21
CA ARG A 68 13.72 12.64 9.85
C ARG A 68 12.87 11.92 8.82
N GLU A 69 12.62 10.62 9.05
CA GLU A 69 11.79 9.76 8.20
C GLU A 69 10.70 9.11 9.03
N LEU A 70 9.49 9.07 8.50
CA LEU A 70 8.32 8.44 9.11
C LEU A 70 7.88 7.26 8.25
N TYR A 71 7.48 6.16 8.89
CA TYR A 71 7.13 4.94 8.17
C TYR A 71 5.71 4.45 8.46
N GLY A 72 5.40 4.12 9.70
CA GLY A 72 4.13 3.53 10.08
C GLY A 72 3.53 4.13 11.35
N MET A 73 2.20 3.99 11.49
CA MET A 73 1.45 4.53 12.61
C MET A 73 0.32 3.59 13.02
N ALA A 74 0.06 3.50 14.34
CA ALA A 74 -1.11 2.82 14.88
C ALA A 74 -1.65 3.57 16.10
N CYS A 75 -2.93 3.32 16.44
CA CYS A 75 -3.53 3.72 17.71
C CYS A 75 -3.87 2.49 18.54
N ASP A 76 -3.70 2.58 19.87
CA ASP A 76 -4.22 1.57 20.78
C ASP A 76 -5.64 1.91 21.28
N ALA A 77 -6.19 1.03 22.10
CA ALA A 77 -7.53 1.20 22.67
C ALA A 77 -7.64 2.37 23.66
N ASP A 78 -6.51 2.88 24.15
CA ASP A 78 -6.43 4.06 25.04
C ASP A 78 -6.15 5.35 24.23
N ASP A 79 -6.27 5.31 22.90
CA ASP A 79 -5.96 6.40 21.95
C ASP A 79 -4.49 6.86 21.98
N LYS A 80 -3.56 6.06 22.48
CA LYS A 80 -2.14 6.35 22.33
C LYS A 80 -1.72 6.10 20.90
N ILE A 81 -0.84 6.97 20.41
CA ILE A 81 -0.37 6.93 19.04
C ILE A 81 1.05 6.37 19.01
N TYR A 82 1.25 5.31 18.24
CA TYR A 82 2.51 4.63 18.02
C TYR A 82 3.03 4.99 16.65
N VAL A 83 4.25 5.53 16.56
CA VAL A 83 4.82 5.98 15.27
C VAL A 83 6.21 5.44 15.13
N THR A 84 6.48 4.81 13.99
CA THR A 84 7.82 4.37 13.62
C THR A 84 8.49 5.37 12.69
N GLY A 85 9.77 5.60 12.95
CA GLY A 85 10.59 6.48 12.14
C GLY A 85 12.06 6.34 12.52
N ASP A 86 12.97 6.63 11.62
CA ASP A 86 14.44 6.52 11.75
C ASP A 86 14.82 5.19 12.41
N GLU A 87 14.90 4.42 12.96
CA GLU A 87 15.18 3.16 13.67
C GLU A 87 14.54 3.16 15.08
N GLN A 88 13.47 3.93 15.27
CA GLN A 88 12.84 4.13 16.57
C GLN A 88 11.33 3.96 16.51
N LEU A 89 10.72 3.70 17.67
CA LEU A 89 9.29 3.77 17.92
C LEU A 89 9.04 4.87 18.96
N ALA A 90 8.26 5.89 18.60
CA ALA A 90 7.78 6.89 19.55
C ALA A 90 6.31 6.62 19.91
N ILE A 91 5.96 6.85 21.17
CA ILE A 91 4.61 6.68 21.69
C ILE A 91 4.15 8.04 22.21
N PHE A 92 2.98 8.47 21.74
CA PHE A 92 2.35 9.72 22.17
C PHE A 92 1.07 9.42 22.94
N ASP A 93 0.77 10.27 23.90
CA ASP A 93 -0.52 10.23 24.58
C ASP A 93 -1.65 10.79 23.68
N PRO A 94 -2.93 10.66 24.05
CA PRO A 94 -4.04 11.22 23.28
C PRO A 94 -4.00 12.75 23.14
N ALA A 95 -3.25 13.47 23.98
CA ALA A 95 -3.04 14.91 23.85
C ALA A 95 -1.96 15.26 22.81
N GLY A 96 -1.15 14.27 22.41
CA GLY A 96 -0.07 14.42 21.44
C GLY A 96 1.29 14.71 22.04
N ASP A 97 1.42 14.53 23.36
CA ASP A 97 2.71 14.63 24.05
C ASP A 97 3.46 13.30 23.96
N GLU A 98 4.75 13.33 23.61
CA GLU A 98 5.57 12.13 23.55
C GLU A 98 5.82 11.60 24.96
N ILE A 99 5.38 10.36 25.23
CA ILE A 99 5.48 9.72 26.53
C ILE A 99 6.56 8.64 26.59
N SER A 100 7.00 8.14 25.44
CA SER A 100 8.06 7.13 25.35
C SER A 100 8.72 7.13 23.99
N ARG A 101 10.01 6.78 23.96
CA ARG A 101 10.77 6.54 22.73
C ARG A 101 11.66 5.32 22.93
N ILE A 102 11.59 4.39 21.99
CA ILE A 102 12.26 3.08 22.04
C ILE A 102 13.18 2.99 20.84
N ASP A 103 14.43 2.70 21.08
CA ASP A 103 15.41 2.39 20.02
C ASP A 103 15.20 0.94 19.55
N LEU A 104 14.96 0.77 18.26
CA LEU A 104 14.73 -0.53 17.65
C LEU A 104 15.98 -1.11 17.01
N GLY A 105 16.99 -0.26 16.72
CA GLY A 105 18.20 -0.62 16.00
C GLY A 105 17.99 -0.99 14.54
N HIS A 106 16.74 -0.93 14.06
CA HIS A 106 16.33 -1.21 12.68
C HIS A 106 15.09 -0.37 12.31
N GLU A 107 14.96 -0.06 11.03
CA GLU A 107 13.75 0.59 10.51
C GLU A 107 12.54 -0.34 10.59
N ALA A 108 11.48 0.12 11.24
CA ALA A 108 10.18 -0.55 11.23
C ALA A 108 9.26 0.14 10.22
N LYS A 109 8.86 -0.58 9.17
CA LYS A 109 8.05 -0.03 8.07
C LYS A 109 6.56 0.04 8.40
N CYS A 110 6.10 -0.76 9.35
CA CYS A 110 4.73 -0.74 9.87
C CYS A 110 4.71 -1.11 11.36
N VAL A 111 3.64 -0.71 12.02
CA VAL A 111 3.36 -1.01 13.43
C VAL A 111 1.88 -1.31 13.60
N THR A 112 1.56 -2.26 14.45
CA THR A 112 0.18 -2.54 14.90
C THR A 112 0.17 -3.02 16.35
N LEU A 113 -0.99 -2.95 16.98
CA LEU A 113 -1.23 -3.45 18.34
C LEU A 113 -2.18 -4.64 18.27
N SER A 114 -1.87 -5.68 19.02
CA SER A 114 -2.82 -6.76 19.27
C SER A 114 -3.84 -6.37 20.37
N PRO A 115 -4.96 -7.08 20.49
CA PRO A 115 -5.94 -6.82 21.56
C PRO A 115 -5.35 -6.89 22.97
N ASP A 116 -4.33 -7.72 23.21
CA ASP A 116 -3.59 -7.81 24.46
C ASP A 116 -2.44 -6.80 24.59
N GLN A 117 -2.44 -5.77 23.74
CA GLN A 117 -1.52 -4.62 23.75
C GLN A 117 -0.04 -4.99 23.51
N LEU A 118 0.24 -6.06 22.80
CA LEU A 118 1.56 -6.31 22.26
C LEU A 118 1.78 -5.48 21.01
N ILE A 119 3.00 -4.96 20.84
CA ILE A 119 3.40 -4.16 19.69
C ILE A 119 4.03 -5.09 18.66
N TYR A 120 3.47 -5.14 17.47
CA TYR A 120 4.01 -5.87 16.34
C TYR A 120 4.61 -4.90 15.32
N LEU A 121 5.83 -5.15 14.91
CA LEU A 121 6.61 -4.33 13.99
C LEU A 121 7.03 -5.14 12.76
N GLY A 122 6.87 -4.57 11.58
CA GLY A 122 7.45 -5.10 10.35
C GLY A 122 8.82 -4.47 10.08
N LEU A 123 9.89 -5.25 10.28
CA LEU A 123 11.28 -4.85 10.08
C LEU A 123 11.81 -5.46 8.78
N ASN A 124 11.48 -4.87 7.63
CA ASN A 124 11.80 -5.40 6.32
C ASN A 124 11.27 -6.84 6.11
N HIS A 125 12.05 -7.88 6.39
CA HIS A 125 11.66 -9.30 6.28
C HIS A 125 11.42 -9.99 7.64
N THR A 126 11.47 -9.26 8.74
CA THR A 126 11.31 -9.79 10.11
C THR A 126 10.12 -9.14 10.78
N VAL A 127 9.30 -9.94 11.46
CA VAL A 127 8.30 -9.45 12.42
C VAL A 127 8.94 -9.44 13.80
N ALA A 128 8.91 -8.31 14.49
CA ALA A 128 9.31 -8.18 15.88
C ALA A 128 8.10 -7.92 16.78
N VAL A 129 8.12 -8.48 17.98
CA VAL A 129 7.06 -8.31 18.99
C VAL A 129 7.66 -7.76 20.26
N LEU A 130 7.11 -6.64 20.71
CA LEU A 130 7.49 -6.00 21.96
C LEU A 130 6.30 -6.03 22.94
N ASP A 131 6.58 -5.96 24.23
CA ASP A 131 5.55 -5.64 25.20
C ASP A 131 5.19 -4.13 25.16
N ARG A 132 4.16 -3.73 25.88
CA ARG A 132 3.70 -2.32 25.92
C ARG A 132 4.73 -1.33 26.48
N ASN A 133 5.81 -1.82 27.10
CA ASN A 133 6.91 -0.99 27.61
C ASN A 133 8.08 -0.95 26.60
N GLY A 134 7.95 -1.60 25.45
CA GLY A 134 8.97 -1.65 24.42
C GLY A 134 10.04 -2.72 24.62
N LYS A 135 9.88 -3.62 25.59
CA LYS A 135 10.79 -4.74 25.77
C LYS A 135 10.56 -5.79 24.69
N ALA A 136 11.61 -6.16 23.97
CA ALA A 136 11.57 -7.22 22.98
C ALA A 136 11.19 -8.57 23.62
N LEU A 137 10.18 -9.22 23.07
CA LEU A 137 9.70 -10.53 23.51
C LEU A 137 10.14 -11.63 22.56
N ARG A 138 9.97 -11.42 21.25
CA ARG A 138 10.32 -12.40 20.21
C ARG A 138 10.40 -11.72 18.84
N SER A 139 10.97 -12.43 17.89
CA SER A 139 10.96 -12.07 16.48
C SER A 139 11.07 -13.31 15.61
N TRP A 140 10.61 -13.22 14.35
CA TRP A 140 10.78 -14.27 13.35
C TRP A 140 10.92 -13.70 11.94
N VAL A 141 11.60 -14.42 11.08
CA VAL A 141 11.69 -14.08 9.65
C VAL A 141 10.38 -14.47 8.96
N ALA A 142 9.84 -13.57 8.16
CA ALA A 142 8.61 -13.81 7.41
C ALA A 142 8.88 -14.73 6.22
N GLU A 143 8.88 -16.04 6.48
CA GLU A 143 9.04 -17.15 5.54
C GLU A 143 10.31 -17.07 4.65
N SER A 144 10.73 -15.89 4.21
CA SER A 144 11.86 -15.66 3.29
C SER A 144 12.61 -14.38 3.64
N GLU A 145 13.93 -14.43 3.50
CA GLU A 145 14.80 -13.23 3.62
C GLU A 145 14.56 -12.20 2.49
N SER A 146 13.89 -12.61 1.40
CA SER A 146 13.50 -11.71 0.33
C SER A 146 12.14 -11.01 0.59
N ALA A 147 11.45 -11.35 1.69
CA ALA A 147 10.19 -10.72 2.04
C ALA A 147 10.35 -9.20 2.23
N VAL A 148 9.32 -8.45 1.86
CA VAL A 148 9.17 -7.02 2.14
C VAL A 148 7.85 -6.82 2.86
N ILE A 149 7.92 -6.75 4.18
CA ILE A 149 6.75 -6.54 5.03
C ILE A 149 6.31 -5.09 4.92
N THR A 150 5.07 -4.87 4.52
CA THR A 150 4.50 -3.54 4.37
C THR A 150 3.35 -3.26 5.34
N SER A 151 2.72 -4.32 5.87
CA SER A 151 1.65 -4.20 6.86
C SER A 151 1.57 -5.45 7.73
N VAL A 152 1.16 -5.28 8.98
CA VAL A 152 0.89 -6.35 9.94
C VAL A 152 -0.44 -6.05 10.62
N ALA A 153 -1.31 -7.06 10.75
CA ALA A 153 -2.50 -7.00 11.61
C ALA A 153 -2.47 -8.15 12.60
N ALA A 154 -2.69 -7.85 13.86
CA ALA A 154 -2.62 -8.81 14.95
C ALA A 154 -3.99 -8.93 15.65
N GLY A 155 -4.58 -10.12 15.59
CA GLY A 155 -5.75 -10.52 16.38
C GLY A 155 -5.34 -11.25 17.67
N GLU A 156 -6.33 -11.85 18.35
CA GLU A 156 -6.07 -12.62 19.57
C GLU A 156 -5.24 -13.89 19.33
N ARG A 157 -5.44 -14.55 18.18
CA ARG A 157 -4.86 -15.86 17.87
C ARG A 157 -4.10 -15.92 16.56
N ASP A 158 -4.16 -14.87 15.78
CA ASP A 158 -3.61 -14.83 14.43
C ASP A 158 -2.88 -13.52 14.18
N VAL A 159 -1.77 -13.61 13.47
CA VAL A 159 -0.98 -12.46 13.01
C VAL A 159 -0.89 -12.56 11.49
N PHE A 160 -1.38 -11.55 10.79
CA PHE A 160 -1.34 -11.48 9.35
C PHE A 160 -0.25 -10.50 8.91
N VAL A 161 0.56 -10.91 7.96
CA VAL A 161 1.72 -10.16 7.46
C VAL A 161 1.60 -10.00 5.96
N ALA A 162 1.53 -8.78 5.48
CA ALA A 162 1.54 -8.47 4.05
C ALA A 162 2.98 -8.48 3.54
N ASP A 163 3.33 -9.47 2.73
CA ASP A 163 4.60 -9.56 2.03
C ASP A 163 4.44 -9.07 0.59
N ALA A 164 4.82 -7.82 0.36
CA ALA A 164 4.64 -7.15 -0.92
C ALA A 164 5.56 -7.71 -2.02
N MET A 165 6.75 -8.21 -1.67
CA MET A 165 7.68 -8.80 -2.63
C MET A 165 7.14 -10.14 -3.16
N ASN A 166 6.69 -11.02 -2.27
CA ASN A 166 6.16 -12.33 -2.64
C ASN A 166 4.66 -12.29 -2.98
N LYS A 167 4.00 -11.11 -2.82
CA LYS A 167 2.58 -10.88 -3.18
C LYS A 167 1.65 -11.87 -2.49
N VAL A 168 1.83 -12.04 -1.19
CA VAL A 168 1.11 -12.99 -0.37
C VAL A 168 0.86 -12.39 1.01
N VAL A 169 -0.24 -12.78 1.64
CA VAL A 169 -0.43 -12.57 3.08
C VAL A 169 -0.06 -13.85 3.79
N LEU A 170 0.85 -13.74 4.75
CA LEU A 170 1.29 -14.83 5.61
C LEU A 170 0.51 -14.77 6.93
N GLN A 171 -0.12 -15.87 7.32
CA GLN A 171 -0.78 -16.00 8.61
C GLN A 171 0.08 -16.81 9.56
N TYR A 172 0.33 -16.26 10.73
CA TYR A 172 1.09 -16.86 11.81
C TYR A 172 0.22 -17.01 13.05
N ASP A 173 0.59 -17.95 13.93
CA ASP A 173 0.15 -17.88 15.31
C ASP A 173 0.93 -16.79 16.08
N PRO A 174 0.50 -16.39 17.31
CA PRO A 174 1.23 -15.41 18.08
C PRO A 174 2.65 -15.82 18.50
N ALA A 175 3.01 -17.11 18.39
CA ALA A 175 4.38 -17.58 18.64
C ALA A 175 5.31 -17.42 17.43
N GLY A 176 4.75 -17.09 16.24
CA GLY A 176 5.49 -16.91 14.99
C GLY A 176 5.59 -18.17 14.14
N ASN A 177 4.75 -19.20 14.40
CA ASN A 177 4.67 -20.35 13.54
C ASN A 177 3.78 -20.04 12.34
N LEU A 178 4.26 -20.26 11.11
CA LEU A 178 3.50 -20.07 9.90
C LEU A 178 2.34 -21.09 9.84
N LEU A 179 1.11 -20.57 9.72
CA LEU A 179 -0.10 -21.38 9.62
C LEU A 179 -0.53 -21.56 8.16
N ARG A 180 -0.47 -20.51 7.35
CA ARG A 180 -0.88 -20.56 5.94
C ARG A 180 -0.44 -19.34 5.13
N ARG A 181 -0.63 -19.45 3.82
CA ARG A 181 -0.46 -18.40 2.83
C ARG A 181 -1.84 -18.06 2.25
N ILE A 182 -2.15 -16.78 2.08
CA ILE A 182 -3.47 -16.31 1.63
C ILE A 182 -3.27 -15.43 0.39
N GLY A 183 -4.17 -15.59 -0.60
CA GLY A 183 -4.25 -14.74 -1.77
C GLY A 183 -3.24 -15.04 -2.87
N GLU A 184 -2.60 -16.19 -2.84
CA GLU A 184 -1.76 -16.66 -3.94
C GLU A 184 -2.58 -16.88 -5.22
N LYS A 185 -1.89 -16.82 -6.35
CA LYS A 185 -2.49 -17.21 -7.62
C LYS A 185 -2.87 -18.68 -7.55
N ASP A 186 -4.14 -18.97 -7.76
CA ASP A 186 -4.65 -20.32 -7.86
C ASP A 186 -4.72 -20.74 -9.34
N PRO A 187 -3.94 -21.75 -9.77
CA PRO A 187 -3.95 -22.21 -11.16
C PRO A 187 -5.30 -22.75 -11.62
N GLU A 188 -6.15 -23.22 -10.70
CA GLU A 188 -7.47 -23.79 -11.00
C GLU A 188 -8.59 -22.74 -10.98
N SER A 189 -8.30 -21.53 -10.53
CA SER A 189 -9.23 -20.40 -10.50
C SER A 189 -8.79 -19.30 -11.46
N GLU A 190 -9.73 -18.48 -11.93
CA GLU A 190 -9.42 -17.30 -12.76
C GLU A 190 -8.80 -16.15 -11.94
N ARG A 191 -8.51 -16.36 -10.65
CA ARG A 191 -7.98 -15.31 -9.78
C ARG A 191 -6.48 -15.13 -10.01
N PRO A 192 -6.02 -13.91 -10.31
CA PRO A 192 -4.61 -13.66 -10.58
C PRO A 192 -3.74 -13.66 -9.31
N GLY A 193 -4.33 -13.75 -8.09
CA GLY A 193 -3.69 -13.45 -6.82
C GLY A 193 -3.52 -11.94 -6.61
N PHE A 194 -2.66 -11.55 -5.68
CA PHE A 194 -2.39 -10.15 -5.45
C PHE A 194 -1.49 -9.55 -6.53
N ILE A 195 -1.86 -8.39 -7.03
CA ILE A 195 -1.09 -7.59 -7.99
C ILE A 195 -0.51 -6.40 -7.25
N ILE A 196 0.78 -6.44 -6.94
CA ILE A 196 1.49 -5.45 -6.14
C ILE A 196 2.57 -4.79 -7.00
N PRO A 197 2.24 -3.71 -7.73
CA PRO A 197 3.19 -3.06 -8.63
C PRO A 197 4.23 -2.19 -7.92
N SER A 198 3.98 -1.82 -6.66
CA SER A 198 4.90 -1.12 -5.76
C SER A 198 4.63 -1.55 -4.33
N PHE A 199 5.55 -1.31 -3.42
CA PHE A 199 5.48 -1.79 -2.03
C PHE A 199 4.42 -1.07 -1.16
N TYR A 200 3.20 -0.98 -1.69
CA TYR A 200 1.99 -0.60 -0.98
C TYR A 200 1.07 -1.81 -0.98
N PHE A 201 1.09 -2.55 0.10
CA PHE A 201 0.28 -3.75 0.28
C PHE A 201 -0.19 -3.75 1.73
N ASP A 202 -1.45 -3.43 1.94
CA ASP A 202 -2.00 -3.15 3.25
C ASP A 202 -3.14 -4.09 3.62
N LEU A 203 -3.29 -4.32 4.94
CA LEU A 203 -4.29 -5.21 5.49
C LEU A 203 -4.75 -4.76 6.87
N ALA A 204 -5.98 -5.12 7.23
CA ALA A 204 -6.55 -4.85 8.56
C ALA A 204 -7.56 -5.94 8.94
N ILE A 205 -7.77 -6.14 10.25
CA ILE A 205 -8.85 -6.97 10.78
C ILE A 205 -10.03 -6.03 11.08
N ASP A 206 -11.22 -6.37 10.58
CA ASP A 206 -12.42 -5.59 10.83
C ASP A 206 -13.01 -5.89 12.22
N PRO A 207 -13.98 -5.06 12.72
CA PRO A 207 -14.61 -5.29 14.01
C PRO A 207 -15.35 -6.64 14.14
N ASP A 208 -15.74 -7.24 13.01
CA ASP A 208 -16.38 -8.57 12.97
C ASP A 208 -15.36 -9.72 12.99
N GLY A 209 -14.06 -9.40 13.01
CA GLY A 209 -12.98 -10.37 13.08
C GLY A 209 -12.60 -10.99 11.74
N PHE A 210 -12.82 -10.30 10.61
CA PHE A 210 -12.41 -10.77 9.29
C PHE A 210 -11.22 -9.96 8.77
N LEU A 211 -10.38 -10.62 7.99
CA LEU A 211 -9.24 -9.97 7.35
C LEU A 211 -9.66 -9.24 6.07
N TRP A 212 -9.36 -7.96 5.98
CA TRP A 212 -9.41 -7.19 4.75
C TRP A 212 -8.01 -6.94 4.21
N VAL A 213 -7.86 -7.08 2.91
CA VAL A 213 -6.60 -6.91 2.20
C VAL A 213 -6.82 -6.01 0.99
N VAL A 214 -5.96 -5.02 0.82
CA VAL A 214 -5.94 -4.19 -0.38
C VAL A 214 -5.17 -4.90 -1.48
N ASN A 215 -5.76 -5.04 -2.66
CA ASN A 215 -5.08 -5.47 -3.89
C ASN A 215 -4.90 -4.25 -4.81
N PRO A 216 -3.83 -3.46 -4.63
CA PRO A 216 -3.74 -2.10 -5.18
C PRO A 216 -3.59 -2.08 -6.71
N GLY A 217 -3.01 -3.12 -7.30
CA GLY A 217 -2.90 -3.22 -8.76
C GLY A 217 -4.23 -3.51 -9.44
N LEU A 218 -5.22 -3.99 -8.70
CA LEU A 218 -6.59 -4.25 -9.17
C LEU A 218 -7.61 -3.24 -8.64
N HIS A 219 -7.21 -2.30 -7.78
CA HIS A 219 -8.11 -1.38 -7.06
C HIS A 219 -9.23 -2.12 -6.33
N THR A 220 -8.87 -3.24 -5.69
CA THR A 220 -9.81 -4.18 -5.08
C THR A 220 -9.52 -4.30 -3.58
N PHE A 221 -10.59 -4.38 -2.79
CA PHE A 221 -10.56 -4.80 -1.40
C PHE A 221 -11.09 -6.23 -1.33
N GLU A 222 -10.34 -7.10 -0.69
CA GLU A 222 -10.65 -8.51 -0.59
C GLU A 222 -10.81 -8.91 0.88
N ASN A 223 -11.95 -9.51 1.23
CA ASN A 223 -12.27 -9.96 2.59
C ASN A 223 -12.10 -11.47 2.71
N TYR A 224 -11.32 -11.89 3.69
CA TYR A 224 -10.99 -13.29 3.92
C TYR A 224 -11.42 -13.75 5.30
N THR A 225 -11.83 -15.04 5.41
CA THR A 225 -11.92 -15.72 6.70
C THR A 225 -10.51 -15.97 7.24
N PHE A 226 -10.39 -16.29 8.52
CA PHE A 226 -9.11 -16.69 9.11
C PHE A 226 -8.59 -18.04 8.60
N GLU A 227 -9.45 -18.83 7.93
CA GLU A 227 -9.02 -20.03 7.18
C GLU A 227 -8.52 -19.69 5.77
N GLY A 228 -8.40 -18.42 5.42
CA GLY A 228 -7.88 -17.95 4.14
C GLY A 228 -8.87 -18.05 2.97
N LYS A 229 -10.16 -18.22 3.24
CA LYS A 229 -11.21 -18.27 2.20
C LYS A 229 -11.71 -16.86 1.88
N LEU A 230 -11.72 -16.49 0.59
CA LEU A 230 -12.33 -15.24 0.15
C LEU A 230 -13.85 -15.29 0.41
N ARG A 231 -14.35 -14.29 1.14
CA ARG A 231 -15.76 -14.10 1.48
C ARG A 231 -16.46 -13.10 0.58
N ALA A 232 -15.81 -11.96 0.38
CA ALA A 232 -16.36 -10.84 -0.37
C ALA A 232 -15.22 -10.03 -0.99
N SER A 233 -15.54 -9.27 -2.01
CA SER A 233 -14.64 -8.27 -2.56
C SER A 233 -15.44 -7.16 -3.23
N TRP A 234 -14.85 -5.97 -3.27
CA TRP A 234 -15.35 -4.89 -4.10
C TRP A 234 -14.19 -4.21 -4.82
N ARG A 235 -14.46 -3.69 -6.00
CA ARG A 235 -13.47 -3.05 -6.88
C ARG A 235 -14.02 -1.72 -7.38
N LYS A 236 -13.18 -0.68 -7.36
CA LYS A 236 -13.53 0.65 -7.87
C LYS A 236 -12.35 1.25 -8.63
N THR A 237 -12.38 1.19 -9.94
CA THR A 237 -11.36 1.78 -10.81
C THR A 237 -11.89 3.05 -11.46
N ALA A 238 -11.50 4.22 -10.98
CA ALA A 238 -11.85 5.53 -11.49
C ALA A 238 -10.89 6.60 -10.98
N PHE A 239 -10.73 7.71 -11.69
CA PHE A 239 -9.97 8.87 -11.20
C PHE A 239 -10.78 9.82 -10.34
N ASP A 240 -12.12 9.78 -10.44
CA ASP A 240 -13.01 10.55 -9.58
C ASP A 240 -13.00 10.06 -8.12
N LEU A 241 -13.91 10.59 -7.29
CA LEU A 241 -13.98 10.26 -5.88
C LEU A 241 -14.58 8.87 -5.61
N GLU A 242 -15.31 8.30 -6.59
CA GLU A 242 -15.93 6.98 -6.45
C GLU A 242 -14.92 5.84 -6.44
N GLY A 243 -13.77 6.02 -7.10
CA GLY A 243 -12.80 4.95 -7.29
C GLY A 243 -11.36 5.34 -7.01
N PHE A 244 -10.45 4.51 -7.47
CA PHE A 244 -9.01 4.63 -7.32
C PHE A 244 -8.37 4.68 -8.71
N GLY A 245 -7.52 5.66 -8.94
CA GLY A 245 -6.80 5.84 -10.20
C GLY A 245 -5.32 5.51 -10.09
N GLY A 246 -4.69 5.21 -11.22
CA GLY A 246 -3.27 4.86 -11.27
C GLY A 246 -2.99 3.39 -10.95
N CYS A 247 -1.72 2.99 -10.89
CA CYS A 247 -1.35 1.57 -10.87
C CYS A 247 -1.23 0.95 -9.47
N CYS A 248 -1.37 1.71 -8.40
CA CYS A 248 -1.05 1.22 -7.04
C CYS A 248 -1.85 1.98 -5.98
N ASN A 249 -3.16 2.04 -6.13
CA ASN A 249 -4.08 2.69 -5.19
C ASN A 249 -5.22 1.74 -4.78
N PRO A 250 -5.75 1.88 -3.55
CA PRO A 250 -5.23 2.74 -2.49
C PRO A 250 -3.87 2.25 -1.97
N THR A 251 -3.11 3.15 -1.32
CA THR A 251 -1.81 2.80 -0.73
C THR A 251 -1.95 2.23 0.67
N HIS A 252 -2.81 2.82 1.49
CA HIS A 252 -3.09 2.36 2.85
C HIS A 252 -4.59 2.43 3.13
N MET A 253 -5.02 1.69 4.13
CA MET A 253 -6.37 1.71 4.65
C MET A 253 -6.40 1.63 6.18
N ALA A 254 -7.45 2.20 6.77
CA ALA A 254 -7.88 1.95 8.13
C ALA A 254 -9.38 1.66 8.14
N ILE A 255 -9.87 0.97 9.15
CA ILE A 255 -11.29 0.61 9.26
C ILE A 255 -11.91 1.38 10.42
N LEU A 256 -12.99 2.10 10.17
CA LEU A 256 -13.79 2.78 11.18
C LEU A 256 -14.62 1.78 11.99
N PRO A 257 -15.08 2.15 13.19
CA PRO A 257 -15.91 1.27 14.03
C PRO A 257 -17.22 0.79 13.36
N ASP A 258 -17.72 1.52 12.35
CA ASP A 258 -18.89 1.14 11.57
C ASP A 258 -18.57 0.24 10.37
N GLY A 259 -17.31 -0.19 10.23
CA GLY A 259 -16.82 -1.02 9.13
C GLY A 259 -16.47 -0.25 7.86
N SER A 260 -16.62 1.08 7.83
CA SER A 260 -16.24 1.90 6.67
C SER A 260 -14.71 1.97 6.51
N PHE A 261 -14.26 2.06 5.27
CA PHE A 261 -12.85 2.12 4.92
C PHE A 261 -12.38 3.56 4.77
N VAL A 262 -11.39 3.95 5.55
CA VAL A 262 -10.57 5.13 5.29
C VAL A 262 -9.42 4.73 4.38
N THR A 263 -9.22 5.44 3.29
CA THR A 263 -8.20 5.08 2.29
C THR A 263 -7.35 6.27 1.92
N SER A 264 -6.07 6.03 1.67
CA SER A 264 -5.13 7.03 1.13
C SER A 264 -4.68 6.66 -0.27
N GLU A 265 -4.43 7.68 -1.09
CA GLU A 265 -3.99 7.51 -2.48
C GLU A 265 -2.70 8.30 -2.75
N LYS A 266 -1.93 7.81 -3.72
CA LYS A 266 -0.79 8.52 -4.32
C LYS A 266 -1.13 9.02 -5.72
N GLY A 267 -0.37 10.01 -6.21
CA GLY A 267 -0.64 10.67 -7.49
C GLY A 267 -1.72 11.73 -7.34
N LEU A 268 -2.99 11.37 -7.24
CA LEU A 268 -4.06 12.20 -6.70
C LEU A 268 -4.08 11.98 -5.18
N VAL A 269 -3.20 12.69 -4.47
CA VAL A 269 -3.05 12.51 -3.03
C VAL A 269 -4.32 12.98 -2.33
N ARG A 270 -5.03 12.06 -1.70
CA ARG A 270 -6.28 12.35 -0.98
C ARG A 270 -6.57 11.26 0.03
N VAL A 271 -7.34 11.59 1.05
CA VAL A 271 -7.90 10.64 2.02
C VAL A 271 -9.41 10.70 1.94
N LYS A 272 -10.05 9.54 1.77
CA LYS A 272 -11.50 9.43 1.59
C LYS A 272 -12.08 8.21 2.28
N ILE A 273 -13.41 8.17 2.40
CA ILE A 273 -14.14 7.10 3.06
C ILE A 273 -15.07 6.43 2.06
N HIS A 274 -15.04 5.10 2.05
CA HIS A 274 -16.02 4.23 1.42
C HIS A 274 -16.74 3.40 2.48
N ASP A 275 -18.01 3.10 2.26
CA ASP A 275 -18.73 2.18 3.15
C ASP A 275 -18.26 0.72 2.96
N PRO A 276 -18.74 -0.23 3.79
CA PRO A 276 -18.34 -1.63 3.69
C PRO A 276 -18.65 -2.29 2.33
N THR A 277 -19.53 -1.69 1.53
CA THR A 277 -19.87 -2.18 0.16
C THR A 277 -19.03 -1.51 -0.93
N GLY A 278 -18.13 -0.60 -0.56
CA GLY A 278 -17.28 0.15 -1.48
C GLY A 278 -17.95 1.39 -2.09
N GLN A 279 -19.08 1.86 -1.55
CA GLN A 279 -19.67 3.12 -2.01
C GLN A 279 -18.98 4.31 -1.35
N PHE A 280 -18.62 5.31 -2.15
CA PHE A 280 -18.04 6.55 -1.66
C PHE A 280 -18.99 7.26 -0.68
N ARG A 281 -18.42 7.75 0.42
CA ARG A 281 -19.16 8.48 1.47
C ARG A 281 -18.75 9.94 1.55
N THR A 282 -17.45 10.20 1.68
CA THR A 282 -16.95 11.56 1.90
C THR A 282 -15.44 11.64 1.71
N VAL A 283 -14.93 12.85 1.54
CA VAL A 283 -13.51 13.17 1.57
C VAL A 283 -13.11 13.59 2.99
N VAL A 284 -12.01 13.04 3.48
CA VAL A 284 -11.37 13.43 4.75
C VAL A 284 -10.43 14.60 4.49
N ALA A 285 -9.52 14.44 3.54
CA ALA A 285 -8.55 15.44 3.14
C ALA A 285 -8.39 15.45 1.61
N ALA A 286 -8.60 16.62 1.03
CA ALA A 286 -8.53 16.85 -0.41
C ALA A 286 -7.08 17.05 -0.89
N PRO A 287 -6.79 16.86 -2.20
CA PRO A 287 -5.43 16.96 -2.74
C PRO A 287 -4.72 18.29 -2.45
N ASN A 288 -5.43 19.40 -2.40
CA ASN A 288 -4.87 20.72 -2.12
C ASN A 288 -4.42 20.92 -0.66
N GLN A 289 -4.68 19.95 0.22
CA GLN A 289 -4.24 19.96 1.62
C GLN A 289 -2.89 19.25 1.81
N PHE A 290 -2.33 18.68 0.75
CA PHE A 290 -1.04 17.98 0.78
C PHE A 290 0.02 18.71 -0.06
N ALA A 291 1.27 18.58 0.36
CA ALA A 291 2.40 19.11 -0.41
C ALA A 291 2.58 18.32 -1.71
N GLU A 292 3.11 18.96 -2.73
CA GLU A 292 3.43 18.28 -3.98
C GLU A 292 4.45 17.16 -3.74
N GLY A 293 4.22 16.01 -4.37
CA GLY A 293 5.06 14.81 -4.22
C GLY A 293 4.83 14.04 -2.91
N THR A 294 3.76 14.33 -2.15
CA THR A 294 3.36 13.49 -1.01
C THR A 294 2.98 12.10 -1.49
N VAL A 295 3.50 11.07 -0.81
CA VAL A 295 3.19 9.65 -1.04
C VAL A 295 3.26 8.91 0.29
N GLY A 296 2.62 7.73 0.38
CA GLY A 296 2.74 6.84 1.54
C GLY A 296 2.10 7.42 2.81
N LEU A 297 0.93 8.05 2.67
CA LEU A 297 0.14 8.47 3.83
C LEU A 297 -0.37 7.23 4.56
N ASP A 298 0.21 6.91 5.71
CA ASP A 298 -0.32 5.86 6.57
C ASP A 298 -1.51 6.37 7.40
N LEU A 299 -2.38 5.47 7.82
CA LEU A 299 -3.68 5.78 8.40
C LEU A 299 -3.93 5.02 9.70
N ALA A 300 -4.47 5.71 10.70
CA ALA A 300 -5.03 5.09 11.89
C ALA A 300 -6.37 5.77 12.25
N VAL A 301 -7.15 5.10 13.09
CA VAL A 301 -8.42 5.61 13.61
C VAL A 301 -8.39 5.50 15.13
N ASP A 302 -8.77 6.57 15.84
CA ASP A 302 -8.91 6.55 17.29
C ASP A 302 -10.30 6.04 17.75
N SER A 303 -10.50 5.84 19.03
CA SER A 303 -11.75 5.33 19.63
C SER A 303 -12.96 6.24 19.35
N ARG A 304 -12.73 7.51 19.04
CA ARG A 304 -13.76 8.51 18.73
C ARG A 304 -14.08 8.60 17.24
N GLY A 305 -13.42 7.76 16.41
CA GLY A 305 -13.55 7.80 14.96
C GLY A 305 -12.86 9.01 14.32
N GLN A 306 -11.89 9.65 15.01
CA GLN A 306 -11.00 10.61 14.37
C GLN A 306 -10.01 9.86 13.49
N ILE A 307 -9.67 10.45 12.37
CA ILE A 307 -8.75 9.88 11.40
C ILE A 307 -7.38 10.53 11.56
N LEU A 308 -6.39 9.71 11.82
CA LEU A 308 -5.00 10.11 11.89
C LEU A 308 -4.34 9.79 10.56
N VAL A 309 -3.66 10.78 10.01
CA VAL A 309 -2.93 10.68 8.74
C VAL A 309 -1.46 10.96 9.02
N LEU A 310 -0.62 9.96 8.87
CA LEU A 310 0.82 10.13 8.90
C LEU A 310 1.26 10.68 7.54
N ASP A 311 1.82 11.89 7.54
CA ASP A 311 2.31 12.55 6.33
C ASP A 311 3.85 12.61 6.35
N PRO A 312 4.52 11.63 5.69
CA PRO A 312 5.99 11.57 5.69
C PRO A 312 6.63 12.78 5.01
N LYS A 313 5.93 13.42 4.05
CA LYS A 313 6.44 14.57 3.31
C LYS A 313 6.61 15.81 4.18
N THR A 314 5.69 16.03 5.10
CA THR A 314 5.72 17.16 6.04
C THR A 314 6.30 16.78 7.41
N GLY A 315 6.46 15.48 7.66
CA GLY A 315 6.92 14.96 8.96
C GLY A 315 5.87 15.12 10.06
N MET A 316 4.58 15.03 9.74
CA MET A 316 3.48 15.33 10.65
C MET A 316 2.51 14.16 10.79
N ILE A 317 1.93 14.02 11.97
CA ILE A 317 0.68 13.31 12.19
C ILE A 317 -0.43 14.36 12.14
N ARG A 318 -1.38 14.19 11.24
CA ARG A 318 -2.50 15.12 11.02
C ARG A 318 -3.78 14.45 11.48
N ILE A 319 -4.55 15.10 12.35
CA ILE A 319 -5.74 14.51 12.97
C ILE A 319 -6.98 15.23 12.45
N PHE A 320 -7.90 14.44 11.91
CA PHE A 320 -9.15 14.92 11.30
C PHE A 320 -10.35 14.42 12.10
N ALA A 321 -11.23 15.33 12.47
CA ALA A 321 -12.51 15.05 13.10
C ALA A 321 -13.67 15.25 12.13
N LYS A 322 -14.72 14.43 12.27
CA LYS A 322 -15.94 14.59 11.49
C LYS A 322 -16.56 15.95 11.77
N ARG A 323 -16.99 16.66 10.73
CA ARG A 323 -17.68 17.94 10.87
C ARG A 323 -19.02 17.74 11.58
N SER A 324 -19.34 18.60 12.53
CA SER A 324 -20.67 18.68 13.07
C SER A 324 -21.61 19.15 11.96
N SER A 325 -22.69 18.41 11.72
CA SER A 325 -23.76 18.76 10.78
C SER A 325 -24.57 19.96 11.28
#